data_00bee8cb8f9a14e9363b86c1c877ce76
#
_entry.id   00bee8cb8f9a14e9363b86c1c877ce76
#
_cell.length_a   1.000
_cell.length_b   1.000
_cell.length_c   1.000
_cell.angle_alpha   90.00
_cell.angle_beta   90.00
_cell.angle_gamma   90.00
#
_symmetry.space_group_name_H-M   'P 1'
#
loop_
_entity.id
_entity.type
_entity.pdbx_description
1 polymer ?
#
loop_
_entity_poly.entity_id
_entity_poly.type
_entity_poly.pdbx_seq_one_letter_code
_entity_poly.pdbx_strand_id
1 'polypeptide(L)'
;MTKPIIRDPIYRRRRFDAEIIELCVRWYITYRLSYRDLAAMMVERGIVVSHTTILRWVNRYVPEFEKRWNRYARPVNTSWRVDETYIKIQGKWNFLYRAVNKYGKTVDFLLRPDRGIAAAQAFFRKALATSLPRWPRKITLDGHKQSHLALRLLRREDPRWKFVQVRSSQYLNNLIEQDHRAIKRRCASMCGFKSFRSAAVTLSGIELSHRIRKGQFSFGRGRYGNSGSLKQLWERALA
;
A
#
# COMPACT_ATOMS: atom_id res chain seq x y z
N MET A 1 30.69 21.08 19.51
CA MET A 1 30.83 20.74 18.08
C MET A 1 29.53 20.07 17.61
N THR A 2 28.70 20.77 16.85
CA THR A 2 27.48 20.24 16.27
C THR A 2 27.84 19.25 15.17
N LYS A 3 27.41 17.97 15.30
CA LYS A 3 27.59 16.97 14.25
C LYS A 3 26.99 17.50 12.93
N PRO A 4 27.69 17.37 11.79
CA PRO A 4 27.14 17.80 10.53
C PRO A 4 25.83 17.03 10.28
N ILE A 5 24.75 17.77 10.00
CA ILE A 5 23.47 17.18 9.61
C ILE A 5 23.69 16.53 8.25
N ILE A 6 23.92 15.23 8.23
CA ILE A 6 24.00 14.44 7.00
C ILE A 6 22.58 14.39 6.43
N ARG A 7 22.30 15.28 5.50
CA ARG A 7 21.01 15.27 4.78
C ARG A 7 20.92 14.00 3.93
N ASP A 8 19.88 13.21 4.14
CA ASP A 8 19.59 12.05 3.32
C ASP A 8 19.61 12.43 1.82
N PRO A 9 20.36 11.69 0.99
CA PRO A 9 20.53 12.00 -0.44
C PRO A 9 19.23 12.19 -1.22
N ILE A 10 18.12 11.54 -0.81
CA ILE A 10 16.81 11.69 -1.48
C ILE A 10 16.25 13.12 -1.39
N TYR A 11 16.63 13.90 -0.35
CA TYR A 11 16.20 15.28 -0.16
C TYR A 11 17.24 16.31 -0.63
N ARG A 12 18.35 15.88 -1.21
CA ARG A 12 19.42 16.78 -1.69
C ARG A 12 18.87 17.78 -2.70
N ARG A 13 19.30 19.04 -2.60
CA ARG A 13 18.91 20.17 -3.45
C ARG A 13 17.39 20.48 -3.39
N ARG A 14 16.74 20.25 -2.25
CA ARG A 14 15.33 20.66 -2.04
C ARG A 14 15.27 22.00 -1.31
N ARG A 15 14.27 22.81 -1.70
CA ARG A 15 13.99 24.10 -1.04
C ARG A 15 13.44 23.91 0.37
N PHE A 16 12.71 22.83 0.62
CA PHE A 16 12.05 22.52 1.88
C PHE A 16 12.83 21.48 2.66
N ASP A 17 12.78 21.55 3.98
CA ASP A 17 13.39 20.56 4.86
C ASP A 17 12.74 19.17 4.72
N ALA A 18 13.53 18.13 4.96
CA ALA A 18 13.09 16.74 4.87
C ALA A 18 11.86 16.48 5.74
N GLU A 19 11.85 17.02 6.98
CA GLU A 19 10.73 16.82 7.92
C GLU A 19 9.41 17.37 7.37
N ILE A 20 9.42 18.52 6.69
CA ILE A 20 8.22 19.12 6.08
C ILE A 20 7.71 18.24 4.95
N ILE A 21 8.62 17.75 4.09
CA ILE A 21 8.28 16.86 2.97
C ILE A 21 7.68 15.56 3.51
N GLU A 22 8.36 14.93 4.46
CA GLU A 22 7.91 13.69 5.09
C GLU A 22 6.56 13.86 5.78
N LEU A 23 6.37 14.94 6.51
CA LEU A 23 5.13 15.24 7.21
C LEU A 23 3.96 15.37 6.23
N CYS A 24 4.11 16.15 5.17
CA CYS A 24 3.08 16.34 4.16
C CYS A 24 2.73 15.01 3.45
N VAL A 25 3.75 14.24 3.01
CA VAL A 25 3.53 12.96 2.35
C VAL A 25 2.86 11.97 3.29
N ARG A 26 3.35 11.83 4.52
CA ARG A 26 2.78 10.96 5.54
C ARG A 26 1.33 11.32 5.87
N TRP A 27 1.02 12.59 6.05
CA TRP A 27 -0.33 13.03 6.32
C TRP A 27 -1.26 12.75 5.15
N TYR A 28 -0.82 13.03 3.94
CA TYR A 28 -1.60 12.75 2.74
C TYR A 28 -1.99 11.28 2.60
N ILE A 29 -1.08 10.35 2.79
CA ILE A 29 -1.36 8.91 2.64
C ILE A 29 -2.13 8.33 3.85
N THR A 30 -2.12 9.02 4.99
CA THR A 30 -2.67 8.52 6.25
C THR A 30 -4.06 9.07 6.56
N TYR A 31 -4.27 10.37 6.33
CA TYR A 31 -5.49 11.07 6.71
C TYR A 31 -6.31 11.46 5.48
N ARG A 32 -7.61 11.77 5.69
CA ARG A 32 -8.52 12.17 4.61
C ARG A 32 -8.34 13.65 4.24
N LEU A 33 -7.13 14.03 3.90
CA LEU A 33 -6.77 15.38 3.51
C LEU A 33 -6.56 15.46 2.00
N SER A 34 -7.03 16.53 1.38
CA SER A 34 -6.65 16.87 0.01
C SER A 34 -5.27 17.54 0.01
N TYR A 35 -4.68 17.69 -1.18
CA TYR A 35 -3.44 18.48 -1.32
C TYR A 35 -3.64 19.96 -0.96
N ARG A 36 -4.88 20.48 -1.14
CA ARG A 36 -5.21 21.87 -0.79
C ARG A 36 -5.33 22.05 0.72
N ASP A 37 -5.98 21.09 1.41
CA ASP A 37 -6.05 21.10 2.87
C ASP A 37 -4.65 21.10 3.49
N LEU A 38 -3.75 20.26 2.97
CA LEU A 38 -2.36 20.22 3.42
C LEU A 38 -1.61 21.53 3.17
N ALA A 39 -1.84 22.15 2.00
CA ALA A 39 -1.23 23.47 1.73
C ALA A 39 -1.73 24.52 2.71
N ALA A 40 -3.03 24.57 3.00
CA ALA A 40 -3.62 25.48 3.99
C ALA A 40 -3.06 25.21 5.39
N MET A 41 -2.98 23.96 5.83
CA MET A 41 -2.40 23.57 7.12
C MET A 41 -0.91 23.97 7.25
N MET A 42 -0.16 23.98 6.14
CA MET A 42 1.22 24.44 6.16
C MET A 42 1.32 25.95 6.28
N VAL A 43 0.43 26.70 5.63
CA VAL A 43 0.37 28.17 5.75
C VAL A 43 0.13 28.59 7.23
N GLU A 44 -0.76 27.90 7.96
CA GLU A 44 -0.97 28.12 9.39
C GLU A 44 0.32 27.97 10.25
N ARG A 45 1.31 27.27 9.72
CA ARG A 45 2.64 27.04 10.33
C ARG A 45 3.73 27.94 9.74
N GLY A 46 3.35 28.98 8.99
CA GLY A 46 4.28 29.87 8.33
C GLY A 46 5.02 29.25 7.13
N ILE A 47 4.56 28.11 6.61
CA ILE A 47 5.21 27.39 5.51
C ILE A 47 4.37 27.53 4.24
N VAL A 48 4.84 28.34 3.30
CA VAL A 48 4.17 28.54 2.01
C VAL A 48 4.59 27.44 1.02
N VAL A 49 3.69 26.48 0.79
CA VAL A 49 3.89 25.39 -0.17
C VAL A 49 2.65 25.20 -1.04
N SER A 50 2.83 25.05 -2.35
CA SER A 50 1.68 24.82 -3.25
C SER A 50 1.21 23.37 -3.18
N HIS A 51 -0.09 23.17 -3.40
CA HIS A 51 -0.68 21.83 -3.49
C HIS A 51 -0.06 20.98 -4.62
N THR A 52 0.40 21.59 -5.71
CA THR A 52 1.12 20.91 -6.80
C THR A 52 2.51 20.44 -6.37
N THR A 53 3.17 21.19 -5.49
CA THR A 53 4.45 20.77 -4.90
C THR A 53 4.25 19.53 -4.01
N ILE A 54 3.21 19.52 -3.18
CA ILE A 54 2.87 18.36 -2.34
C ILE A 54 2.53 17.13 -3.22
N LEU A 55 1.77 17.30 -4.31
CA LEU A 55 1.51 16.24 -5.29
C LEU A 55 2.82 15.66 -5.86
N ARG A 56 3.78 16.53 -6.23
CA ARG A 56 5.10 16.09 -6.72
C ARG A 56 5.88 15.32 -5.65
N TRP A 57 5.79 15.75 -4.38
CA TRP A 57 6.41 15.04 -3.27
C TRP A 57 5.80 13.64 -3.08
N VAL A 58 4.48 13.53 -3.08
CA VAL A 58 3.82 12.23 -2.97
C VAL A 58 4.28 11.28 -4.08
N ASN A 59 4.23 11.73 -5.34
CA ASN A 59 4.66 10.91 -6.47
C ASN A 59 6.14 10.51 -6.42
N ARG A 60 6.99 11.32 -5.83
CA ARG A 60 8.44 11.06 -5.73
C ARG A 60 8.80 10.20 -4.53
N TYR A 61 8.26 10.52 -3.34
CA TYR A 61 8.75 9.94 -2.10
C TYR A 61 7.98 8.72 -1.62
N VAL A 62 6.71 8.53 -2.02
CA VAL A 62 5.97 7.33 -1.63
C VAL A 62 6.67 6.03 -2.05
N PRO A 63 7.17 5.88 -3.30
CA PRO A 63 7.91 4.67 -3.68
C PRO A 63 9.18 4.44 -2.85
N GLU A 64 9.89 5.52 -2.50
CA GLU A 64 11.08 5.42 -1.67
C GLU A 64 10.74 5.05 -0.22
N PHE A 65 9.67 5.63 0.32
CA PHE A 65 9.18 5.28 1.66
C PHE A 65 8.75 3.83 1.72
N GLU A 66 8.02 3.35 0.72
CA GLU A 66 7.62 1.95 0.63
C GLU A 66 8.84 1.02 0.58
N LYS A 67 9.85 1.35 -0.21
CA LYS A 67 11.11 0.60 -0.29
C LYS A 67 11.80 0.51 1.07
N ARG A 68 11.91 1.63 1.80
CA ARG A 68 12.54 1.67 3.12
C ARG A 68 11.76 0.87 4.16
N TRP A 69 10.46 1.04 4.22
CA TRP A 69 9.59 0.30 5.13
C TRP A 69 9.60 -1.20 4.85
N ASN A 70 9.67 -1.62 3.60
CA ASN A 70 9.70 -3.04 3.24
C ASN A 70 10.91 -3.81 3.80
N ARG A 71 12.00 -3.14 4.15
CA ARG A 71 13.14 -3.75 4.86
C ARG A 71 12.74 -4.33 6.21
N TYR A 72 11.70 -3.79 6.81
CA TYR A 72 11.18 -4.18 8.14
C TYR A 72 9.90 -4.99 8.06
N ALA A 73 9.48 -5.41 6.87
CA ALA A 73 8.22 -6.10 6.67
C ALA A 73 8.23 -7.49 7.35
N ARG A 74 7.15 -7.78 8.08
CA ARG A 74 6.93 -9.10 8.68
C ARG A 74 6.29 -10.05 7.68
N PRO A 75 6.70 -11.32 7.65
CA PRO A 75 6.05 -12.32 6.83
C PRO A 75 4.57 -12.45 7.19
N VAL A 76 3.74 -12.59 6.17
CA VAL A 76 2.29 -12.77 6.34
C VAL A 76 1.92 -14.25 6.47
N ASN A 77 0.73 -14.52 7.03
CA ASN A 77 0.20 -15.88 7.13
C ASN A 77 -0.18 -16.42 5.74
N THR A 78 -0.11 -17.75 5.59
CA THR A 78 -0.29 -18.48 4.33
C THR A 78 -1.76 -18.74 3.94
N SER A 79 -2.73 -18.28 4.73
CA SER A 79 -4.16 -18.36 4.38
C SER A 79 -4.62 -16.99 3.90
N TRP A 80 -4.90 -16.86 2.60
CA TRP A 80 -5.26 -15.61 1.95
C TRP A 80 -6.74 -15.52 1.64
N ARG A 81 -7.29 -14.33 1.70
CA ARG A 81 -8.57 -13.93 1.12
C ARG A 81 -8.28 -12.91 0.05
N VAL A 82 -8.79 -13.16 -1.14
CA VAL A 82 -8.53 -12.34 -2.32
C VAL A 82 -9.85 -11.84 -2.86
N ASP A 83 -9.90 -10.55 -3.14
CA ASP A 83 -11.03 -9.89 -3.74
C ASP A 83 -10.57 -8.66 -4.52
N GLU A 84 -11.40 -8.15 -5.41
CA GLU A 84 -11.17 -6.93 -6.13
C GLU A 84 -12.19 -5.85 -5.81
N THR A 85 -11.74 -4.60 -5.87
CA THR A 85 -12.59 -3.43 -5.75
C THR A 85 -12.33 -2.42 -6.86
N TYR A 86 -13.21 -1.45 -7.02
CA TYR A 86 -13.17 -0.49 -8.12
C TYR A 86 -12.59 0.85 -7.66
N ILE A 87 -11.73 1.43 -8.49
CA ILE A 87 -11.16 2.77 -8.32
C ILE A 87 -11.41 3.57 -9.60
N LYS A 88 -11.95 4.76 -9.47
CA LYS A 88 -12.22 5.65 -10.61
C LYS A 88 -10.98 6.47 -10.96
N ILE A 89 -10.49 6.35 -12.20
CA ILE A 89 -9.34 7.08 -12.72
C ILE A 89 -9.74 7.69 -14.06
N GLN A 90 -9.62 9.00 -14.21
CA GLN A 90 -10.05 9.74 -15.43
C GLN A 90 -11.49 9.39 -15.87
N GLY A 91 -12.40 9.27 -14.91
CA GLY A 91 -13.77 8.89 -15.19
C GLY A 91 -14.00 7.39 -15.47
N LYS A 92 -12.96 6.59 -15.71
CA LYS A 92 -13.04 5.17 -16.02
C LYS A 92 -12.83 4.30 -14.77
N TRP A 93 -13.55 3.17 -14.70
CA TRP A 93 -13.35 2.19 -13.64
C TRP A 93 -12.08 1.38 -13.88
N ASN A 94 -11.25 1.30 -12.86
CA ASN A 94 -10.07 0.46 -12.77
C ASN A 94 -10.23 -0.50 -11.60
N PHE A 95 -9.46 -1.57 -11.57
CA PHE A 95 -9.61 -2.67 -10.63
C PHE A 95 -8.43 -2.74 -9.69
N LEU A 96 -8.70 -2.72 -8.39
CA LEU A 96 -7.72 -2.90 -7.35
C LEU A 96 -7.88 -4.31 -6.77
N TYR A 97 -7.03 -5.23 -7.21
CA TYR A 97 -6.89 -6.56 -6.63
C TYR A 97 -6.20 -6.45 -5.28
N ARG A 98 -6.69 -7.19 -4.31
CA ARG A 98 -6.11 -7.19 -2.96
C ARG A 98 -6.15 -8.57 -2.35
N ALA A 99 -5.14 -8.89 -1.55
CA ALA A 99 -5.13 -10.07 -0.69
C ALA A 99 -4.87 -9.65 0.75
N VAL A 100 -5.64 -10.21 1.67
CA VAL A 100 -5.40 -10.15 3.12
C VAL A 100 -5.31 -11.56 3.68
N ASN A 101 -4.56 -11.74 4.76
CA ASN A 101 -4.53 -13.03 5.44
C ASN A 101 -5.74 -13.21 6.38
N LYS A 102 -5.86 -14.37 7.02
CA LYS A 102 -6.96 -14.68 7.95
C LYS A 102 -7.08 -13.72 9.14
N TYR A 103 -6.07 -12.93 9.44
CA TYR A 103 -6.04 -11.92 10.50
C TYR A 103 -6.25 -10.49 9.98
N GLY A 104 -6.65 -10.32 8.72
CA GLY A 104 -6.82 -9.01 8.09
C GLY A 104 -5.52 -8.27 7.75
N LYS A 105 -4.34 -8.91 7.90
CA LYS A 105 -3.06 -8.31 7.48
C LYS A 105 -2.95 -8.33 5.97
N THR A 106 -2.52 -7.21 5.36
CA THR A 106 -2.34 -7.10 3.91
C THR A 106 -1.24 -8.04 3.44
N VAL A 107 -1.54 -8.88 2.47
CA VAL A 107 -0.56 -9.70 1.74
C VAL A 107 0.05 -8.88 0.62
N ASP A 108 -0.78 -8.45 -0.33
CA ASP A 108 -0.39 -7.57 -1.43
C ASP A 108 -1.62 -6.95 -2.09
N PHE A 109 -1.38 -6.03 -3.03
CA PHE A 109 -2.38 -5.37 -3.87
C PHE A 109 -1.82 -5.10 -5.27
N LEU A 110 -2.71 -4.94 -6.26
CA LEU A 110 -2.34 -4.58 -7.63
C LEU A 110 -3.46 -3.78 -8.29
N LEU A 111 -3.13 -2.58 -8.76
CA LEU A 111 -4.05 -1.77 -9.57
C LEU A 111 -3.92 -2.17 -11.05
N ARG A 112 -5.06 -2.42 -11.70
CA ARG A 112 -5.13 -2.78 -13.12
C ARG A 112 -6.21 -1.99 -13.84
N PRO A 113 -6.03 -1.64 -15.12
CA PRO A 113 -7.07 -1.02 -15.92
C PRO A 113 -8.14 -2.03 -16.36
N ASP A 114 -7.82 -3.31 -16.35
CA ASP A 114 -8.63 -4.43 -16.84
C ASP A 114 -8.97 -5.43 -15.70
N ARG A 115 -10.08 -6.15 -15.87
CA ARG A 115 -10.57 -7.22 -14.98
C ARG A 115 -10.54 -8.56 -15.72
N GLY A 116 -9.40 -8.94 -16.22
CA GLY A 116 -9.24 -10.19 -16.99
C GLY A 116 -8.43 -11.25 -16.25
N ILE A 117 -8.34 -12.42 -16.88
CA ILE A 117 -7.54 -13.53 -16.39
C ILE A 117 -6.08 -13.15 -16.23
N ALA A 118 -5.52 -12.41 -17.22
CA ALA A 118 -4.14 -11.94 -17.20
C ALA A 118 -3.88 -10.98 -16.02
N ALA A 119 -4.83 -10.10 -15.71
CA ALA A 119 -4.74 -9.21 -14.56
C ALA A 119 -4.71 -9.99 -13.24
N ALA A 120 -5.60 -10.99 -13.09
CA ALA A 120 -5.63 -11.86 -11.92
C ALA A 120 -4.35 -12.70 -11.79
N GLN A 121 -3.83 -13.26 -12.88
CA GLN A 121 -2.54 -13.98 -12.87
C GLN A 121 -1.39 -13.05 -12.44
N ALA A 122 -1.31 -11.84 -13.01
CA ALA A 122 -0.30 -10.85 -12.64
C ALA A 122 -0.37 -10.52 -11.13
N PHE A 123 -1.59 -10.38 -10.58
CA PHE A 123 -1.79 -10.18 -9.15
C PHE A 123 -1.28 -11.36 -8.32
N PHE A 124 -1.66 -12.61 -8.66
CA PHE A 124 -1.21 -13.78 -7.90
C PHE A 124 0.30 -13.97 -7.94
N ARG A 125 0.94 -13.75 -9.10
CA ARG A 125 2.41 -13.80 -9.21
C ARG A 125 3.07 -12.73 -8.34
N LYS A 126 2.55 -11.51 -8.35
CA LYS A 126 3.06 -10.42 -7.51
C LYS A 126 2.90 -10.74 -6.02
N ALA A 127 1.72 -11.15 -5.58
CA ALA A 127 1.44 -11.50 -4.20
C ALA A 127 2.31 -12.67 -3.71
N LEU A 128 2.56 -13.66 -4.58
CA LEU A 128 3.49 -14.74 -4.27
C LEU A 128 4.92 -14.22 -4.09
N ALA A 129 5.42 -13.42 -5.03
CA ALA A 129 6.78 -12.86 -4.95
C ALA A 129 7.00 -12.06 -3.66
N THR A 130 5.99 -11.30 -3.22
CA THR A 130 6.02 -10.54 -1.95
C THR A 130 6.02 -11.45 -0.73
N SER A 131 5.40 -12.65 -0.80
CA SER A 131 5.25 -13.55 0.34
C SER A 131 6.37 -14.57 0.49
N LEU A 132 7.22 -14.75 -0.51
CA LEU A 132 8.33 -15.70 -0.48
C LEU A 132 9.25 -15.48 0.74
N PRO A 133 9.81 -16.57 1.31
CA PRO A 133 9.73 -17.97 0.85
C PRO A 133 8.45 -18.71 1.25
N ARG A 134 7.45 -18.03 1.82
CA ARG A 134 6.21 -18.67 2.31
C ARG A 134 5.15 -18.75 1.22
N TRP A 135 4.88 -19.96 0.75
CA TRP A 135 3.78 -20.23 -0.17
C TRP A 135 2.41 -20.16 0.50
N PRO A 136 1.37 -19.66 -0.20
CA PRO A 136 0.01 -19.76 0.30
C PRO A 136 -0.42 -21.22 0.41
N ARG A 137 -0.96 -21.62 1.56
CA ARG A 137 -1.57 -22.93 1.73
C ARG A 137 -3.03 -22.92 1.29
N LYS A 138 -3.70 -21.78 1.47
CA LYS A 138 -5.12 -21.62 1.17
C LYS A 138 -5.38 -20.25 0.58
N ILE A 139 -6.14 -20.20 -0.51
CA ILE A 139 -6.66 -18.96 -1.10
C ILE A 139 -8.19 -19.06 -1.14
N THR A 140 -8.85 -18.12 -0.47
CA THR A 140 -10.31 -17.95 -0.51
C THR A 140 -10.61 -16.84 -1.49
N LEU A 141 -11.47 -17.14 -2.47
CA LEU A 141 -11.97 -16.22 -3.48
C LEU A 141 -13.47 -16.00 -3.25
N ASP A 142 -13.99 -14.89 -3.76
CA ASP A 142 -15.40 -14.77 -4.07
C ASP A 142 -15.78 -15.68 -5.27
N GLY A 143 -17.01 -15.65 -5.74
CA GLY A 143 -17.46 -16.43 -6.89
C GLY A 143 -16.93 -15.97 -8.25
N HIS A 144 -15.95 -15.05 -8.33
CA HIS A 144 -15.49 -14.45 -9.57
C HIS A 144 -14.70 -15.44 -10.44
N LYS A 145 -15.28 -15.81 -11.59
CA LYS A 145 -14.77 -16.88 -12.48
C LYS A 145 -13.33 -16.63 -12.96
N GLN A 146 -12.96 -15.38 -13.25
CA GLN A 146 -11.64 -15.03 -13.80
C GLN A 146 -10.51 -15.33 -12.81
N SER A 147 -10.72 -15.05 -11.52
CA SER A 147 -9.72 -15.35 -10.48
C SER A 147 -9.52 -16.85 -10.29
N HIS A 148 -10.61 -17.64 -10.37
CA HIS A 148 -10.52 -19.12 -10.35
C HIS A 148 -9.79 -19.67 -11.58
N LEU A 149 -10.10 -19.14 -12.77
CA LEU A 149 -9.45 -19.56 -14.00
C LEU A 149 -7.96 -19.17 -14.02
N ALA A 150 -7.63 -17.99 -13.52
CA ALA A 150 -6.23 -17.54 -13.37
C ALA A 150 -5.41 -18.52 -12.52
N LEU A 151 -5.92 -18.95 -11.36
CA LEU A 151 -5.23 -19.94 -10.52
C LEU A 151 -5.14 -21.33 -11.20
N ARG A 152 -6.16 -21.72 -11.98
CA ARG A 152 -6.12 -22.96 -12.76
C ARG A 152 -5.00 -22.93 -13.81
N LEU A 153 -4.81 -21.80 -14.49
CA LEU A 153 -3.74 -21.61 -15.46
C LEU A 153 -2.36 -21.58 -14.77
N LEU A 154 -2.23 -20.86 -13.64
CA LEU A 154 -0.98 -20.85 -12.87
C LEU A 154 -0.57 -22.24 -12.39
N ARG A 155 -1.51 -23.15 -12.08
CA ARG A 155 -1.21 -24.56 -11.76
C ARG A 155 -0.59 -25.35 -12.91
N ARG A 156 -0.87 -24.93 -14.16
CA ARG A 156 -0.25 -25.54 -15.36
C ARG A 156 1.16 -25.01 -15.59
N GLU A 157 1.40 -23.74 -15.28
CA GLU A 157 2.69 -23.09 -15.44
C GLU A 157 3.72 -23.50 -14.35
N ASP A 158 3.27 -23.57 -13.09
CA ASP A 158 4.11 -23.94 -11.96
C ASP A 158 3.39 -24.99 -11.08
N PRO A 159 3.88 -26.23 -11.07
CA PRO A 159 3.26 -27.34 -10.31
C PRO A 159 3.07 -27.07 -8.81
N ARG A 160 3.85 -26.14 -8.22
CA ARG A 160 3.73 -25.79 -6.81
C ARG A 160 2.38 -25.18 -6.45
N TRP A 161 1.69 -24.55 -7.40
CA TRP A 161 0.32 -24.08 -7.23
C TRP A 161 -0.70 -25.21 -7.01
N LYS A 162 -0.37 -26.45 -7.34
CA LYS A 162 -1.24 -27.62 -7.09
C LYS A 162 -1.47 -27.85 -5.60
N PHE A 163 -0.50 -27.52 -4.76
CA PHE A 163 -0.60 -27.66 -3.31
C PHE A 163 -1.40 -26.53 -2.63
N VAL A 164 -1.80 -25.52 -3.37
CA VAL A 164 -2.61 -24.41 -2.86
C VAL A 164 -4.08 -24.82 -2.88
N GLN A 165 -4.70 -24.92 -1.70
CA GLN A 165 -6.13 -25.14 -1.57
C GLN A 165 -6.90 -23.90 -2.01
N VAL A 166 -7.71 -24.00 -3.06
CA VAL A 166 -8.61 -22.91 -3.49
C VAL A 166 -10.00 -23.16 -2.92
N ARG A 167 -10.55 -22.15 -2.26
CA ARG A 167 -11.88 -22.17 -1.67
C ARG A 167 -12.71 -21.04 -2.25
N SER A 168 -13.95 -21.31 -2.64
CA SER A 168 -14.94 -20.28 -2.97
C SER A 168 -15.85 -20.06 -1.75
N SER A 169 -16.02 -18.81 -1.33
CA SER A 169 -16.93 -18.46 -0.24
C SER A 169 -17.24 -16.97 -0.23
N GLN A 170 -18.49 -16.63 -0.42
CA GLN A 170 -18.98 -15.23 -0.31
C GLN A 170 -18.95 -14.74 1.15
N TYR A 171 -19.29 -15.58 2.11
CA TYR A 171 -19.41 -15.18 3.54
C TYR A 171 -18.07 -14.94 4.25
N LEU A 172 -16.95 -15.41 3.71
CA LEU A 172 -15.64 -15.23 4.35
C LEU A 172 -14.94 -13.94 3.90
N ASN A 173 -15.58 -13.13 3.07
CA ASN A 173 -15.00 -11.91 2.51
C ASN A 173 -15.18 -10.65 3.38
N ASN A 174 -15.94 -10.71 4.48
CA ASN A 174 -16.16 -9.56 5.36
C ASN A 174 -14.87 -8.85 5.79
N LEU A 175 -13.78 -9.60 6.03
CA LEU A 175 -12.49 -9.01 6.41
C LEU A 175 -11.87 -8.18 5.28
N ILE A 176 -11.92 -8.67 4.04
CA ILE A 176 -11.37 -7.94 2.91
C ILE A 176 -12.29 -6.80 2.47
N GLU A 177 -13.61 -6.95 2.63
CA GLU A 177 -14.57 -5.88 2.39
C GLU A 177 -14.37 -4.70 3.34
N GLN A 178 -14.14 -4.96 4.64
CA GLN A 178 -13.81 -3.91 5.61
C GLN A 178 -12.53 -3.18 5.21
N ASP A 179 -11.55 -3.91 4.71
CA ASP A 179 -10.30 -3.38 4.21
C ASP A 179 -10.50 -2.53 2.95
N HIS A 180 -11.39 -2.96 2.02
CA HIS A 180 -11.80 -2.17 0.86
C HIS A 180 -12.48 -0.86 1.27
N ARG A 181 -13.37 -0.89 2.27
CA ARG A 181 -14.04 0.34 2.77
C ARG A 181 -13.03 1.36 3.29
N ALA A 182 -11.97 0.91 3.96
CA ALA A 182 -10.93 1.81 4.46
C ALA A 182 -10.18 2.51 3.31
N ILE A 183 -9.83 1.79 2.24
CA ILE A 183 -9.21 2.37 1.04
C ILE A 183 -10.18 3.32 0.34
N LYS A 184 -11.41 2.88 0.06
CA LYS A 184 -12.45 3.71 -0.59
C LYS A 184 -12.71 5.01 0.18
N ARG A 185 -12.84 4.94 1.50
CA ARG A 185 -13.00 6.13 2.35
C ARG A 185 -11.83 7.09 2.24
N ARG A 186 -10.60 6.59 2.08
CA ARG A 186 -9.43 7.44 1.88
C ARG A 186 -9.43 8.08 0.49
N CYS A 187 -9.80 7.33 -0.54
CA CYS A 187 -9.86 7.83 -1.92
C CYS A 187 -11.01 8.83 -2.17
N ALA A 188 -12.09 8.73 -1.40
CA ALA A 188 -13.26 9.60 -1.58
C ALA A 188 -12.93 11.10 -1.48
N SER A 189 -12.06 11.49 -0.54
CA SER A 189 -11.62 12.90 -0.38
C SER A 189 -10.70 13.40 -1.49
N MET A 190 -10.22 12.51 -2.38
CA MET A 190 -9.32 12.87 -3.48
C MET A 190 -10.04 13.29 -4.75
N CYS A 191 -11.38 13.27 -4.78
CA CYS A 191 -12.22 13.64 -5.94
C CYS A 191 -11.83 12.91 -7.24
N GLY A 192 -11.31 11.68 -7.13
CA GLY A 192 -10.82 10.88 -8.25
C GLY A 192 -9.36 11.16 -8.64
N PHE A 193 -8.83 10.27 -9.45
CA PHE A 193 -7.45 10.35 -9.92
C PHE A 193 -7.40 10.82 -11.37
N LYS A 194 -6.46 11.74 -11.67
CA LYS A 194 -6.26 12.29 -13.01
C LYS A 194 -5.27 11.51 -13.87
N SER A 195 -4.55 10.53 -13.30
CA SER A 195 -3.66 9.63 -14.04
C SER A 195 -3.50 8.29 -13.33
N PHE A 196 -3.31 7.23 -14.11
CA PHE A 196 -3.08 5.89 -13.59
C PHE A 196 -1.81 5.82 -12.72
N ARG A 197 -0.73 6.47 -13.18
CA ARG A 197 0.54 6.52 -12.43
C ARG A 197 0.38 7.16 -11.05
N SER A 198 -0.26 8.33 -10.97
CA SER A 198 -0.49 9.00 -9.69
C SER A 198 -1.43 8.20 -8.78
N ALA A 199 -2.45 7.54 -9.37
CA ALA A 199 -3.34 6.64 -8.64
C ALA A 199 -2.55 5.46 -8.04
N ALA A 200 -1.71 4.78 -8.83
CA ALA A 200 -0.91 3.66 -8.38
C ALA A 200 0.02 4.06 -7.22
N VAL A 201 0.74 5.17 -7.35
CA VAL A 201 1.62 5.69 -6.28
C VAL A 201 0.83 6.06 -5.03
N THR A 202 -0.29 6.76 -5.17
CA THR A 202 -1.11 7.16 -4.02
C THR A 202 -1.69 5.94 -3.30
N LEU A 203 -2.19 4.95 -4.04
CA LEU A 203 -2.71 3.70 -3.46
C LEU A 203 -1.60 2.92 -2.75
N SER A 204 -0.39 2.86 -3.32
CA SER A 204 0.78 2.27 -2.65
C SER A 204 1.06 2.95 -1.32
N GLY A 205 1.04 4.28 -1.26
CA GLY A 205 1.19 5.03 -0.01
C GLY A 205 0.07 4.74 1.00
N ILE A 206 -1.19 4.68 0.57
CA ILE A 206 -2.33 4.34 1.42
C ILE A 206 -2.18 2.92 1.99
N GLU A 207 -1.80 1.95 1.18
CA GLU A 207 -1.55 0.57 1.62
C GLU A 207 -0.35 0.50 2.59
N LEU A 208 0.71 1.26 2.34
CA LEU A 208 1.83 1.38 3.29
C LEU A 208 1.32 1.90 4.65
N SER A 209 0.56 2.99 4.68
CA SER A 209 -0.03 3.53 5.91
C SER A 209 -0.93 2.51 6.61
N HIS A 210 -1.72 1.73 5.85
CA HIS A 210 -2.53 0.63 6.36
C HIS A 210 -1.69 -0.47 7.01
N ARG A 211 -0.63 -0.92 6.33
CA ARG A 211 0.29 -1.94 6.85
C ARG A 211 0.99 -1.49 8.12
N ILE A 212 1.35 -0.20 8.22
CA ILE A 212 1.93 0.38 9.44
C ILE A 212 0.93 0.30 10.59
N ARG A 213 -0.31 0.75 10.39
CA ARG A 213 -1.38 0.70 11.40
C ARG A 213 -1.71 -0.73 11.83
N LYS A 214 -1.64 -1.70 10.92
CA LYS A 214 -1.83 -3.12 11.20
C LYS A 214 -0.62 -3.78 11.90
N GLY A 215 0.44 -3.03 12.19
CA GLY A 215 1.66 -3.54 12.84
C GLY A 215 2.38 -4.60 12.02
N GLN A 216 2.47 -4.42 10.69
CA GLN A 216 3.09 -5.39 9.78
C GLN A 216 4.60 -5.20 9.60
N PHE A 217 5.22 -4.36 10.41
CA PHE A 217 6.66 -4.09 10.38
C PHE A 217 7.31 -4.39 11.72
N SER A 218 8.61 -4.68 11.73
CA SER A 218 9.38 -4.99 12.93
C SER A 218 10.76 -4.36 12.86
N PHE A 219 11.07 -3.54 13.84
CA PHE A 219 12.37 -2.87 13.97
C PHE A 219 13.33 -3.60 14.92
N GLY A 220 13.16 -4.92 15.09
CA GLY A 220 14.02 -5.74 15.96
C GLY A 220 13.53 -5.82 17.41
N ARG A 221 14.33 -6.53 18.26
CA ARG A 221 14.05 -6.79 19.69
C ARG A 221 14.62 -5.74 20.65
N GLY A 222 15.16 -4.62 20.16
CA GLY A 222 15.76 -3.58 21.01
C GLY A 222 14.77 -2.96 22.00
N ARG A 223 15.29 -2.25 23.01
CA ARG A 223 14.55 -1.61 24.12
C ARG A 223 13.32 -0.78 23.66
N TYR A 224 13.27 -0.43 22.38
CA TYR A 224 12.20 0.31 21.75
C TYR A 224 11.49 -0.46 20.61
N GLY A 225 11.77 -1.71 20.38
CA GLY A 225 11.18 -2.63 19.40
C GLY A 225 10.10 -2.00 18.48
N ASN A 226 8.85 -2.45 18.62
CA ASN A 226 7.69 -1.85 17.94
C ASN A 226 6.92 -0.84 18.83
N SER A 227 7.41 -0.54 20.01
CA SER A 227 6.86 0.47 20.92
C SER A 227 7.37 1.84 20.49
N GLY A 228 6.48 2.77 20.29
CA GLY A 228 6.79 4.13 19.92
C GLY A 228 5.61 4.81 19.24
N SER A 229 5.63 6.15 19.23
CA SER A 229 4.64 6.91 18.48
C SER A 229 4.79 6.65 16.97
N LEU A 230 3.72 6.88 16.22
CA LEU A 230 3.76 6.78 14.75
C LEU A 230 4.90 7.62 14.15
N LYS A 231 5.17 8.80 14.75
CA LYS A 231 6.29 9.65 14.34
C LYS A 231 7.63 8.92 14.47
N GLN A 232 7.90 8.32 15.63
CA GLN A 232 9.15 7.59 15.88
C GLN A 232 9.34 6.37 14.98
N LEU A 233 8.23 5.67 14.63
CA LEU A 233 8.30 4.56 13.68
C LEU A 233 8.71 5.05 12.28
N TRP A 234 8.19 6.20 11.85
CA TRP A 234 8.57 6.81 10.59
C TRP A 234 10.03 7.26 10.57
N GLU A 235 10.49 7.93 11.62
CA GLU A 235 11.88 8.34 11.75
C GLU A 235 12.85 7.16 11.64
N ARG A 236 12.53 6.02 12.29
CA ARG A 236 13.34 4.80 12.19
C ARG A 236 13.33 4.16 10.80
N ALA A 237 12.21 4.16 10.14
CA ALA A 237 12.09 3.56 8.82
C ALA A 237 12.79 4.38 7.74
N LEU A 238 12.86 5.71 7.93
CA LEU A 238 13.44 6.64 6.97
C LEU A 238 14.92 6.98 7.24
N ALA A 239 15.39 6.70 8.45
CA ALA A 239 16.83 6.75 8.75
C ALA A 239 17.59 5.66 8.00
#